data_22b6035aa1c4431cd9cc27c6af569478
#
_entry.id   22b6035aa1c4431cd9cc27c6af569478
#
_cell.length_a   1.000
_cell.length_b   1.000
_cell.length_c   1.000
_cell.angle_alpha   90.00
_cell.angle_beta   90.00
_cell.angle_gamma   90.00
#
_symmetry.space_group_name_H-M   'P 1'
#
loop_
_entity.id
_entity.type
_entity.pdbx_description
1 polymer ?
#
loop_
_entity_poly.entity_id
_entity_poly.type
_entity_poly.pdbx_seq_one_letter_code
_entity_poly.pdbx_strand_id
1 'polypeptide(L)'
;DYSNNVFTLRTAEDVMNIKNTLQTSKEKRVLIIGGGYIGLEIAASLVKLDASITILERERRVLSRVTVPVMSKYFTKLHQEHGVKILTKKNVTSIKSKANYSTILCNDSSSFDADVVILGLGIIINLELAKQANLDVDNGIKVNKFVQTTNEDIYAIGDCTNHFNPHYQQNIRL
;
A
#
# COMPACT_ATOMS: atom_id res chain seq x y z
N ASP A 1 0.22 13.21 15.10
CA ASP A 1 1.22 12.26 15.61
C ASP A 1 0.73 10.85 15.33
N TYR A 2 1.47 10.12 14.50
CA TYR A 2 1.20 8.70 14.31
C TYR A 2 1.58 7.97 15.59
N SER A 3 0.74 7.03 16.03
CA SER A 3 1.07 6.20 17.17
C SER A 3 2.28 5.32 16.88
N ASN A 4 3.02 4.92 17.93
CA ASN A 4 4.22 4.09 17.83
C ASN A 4 4.01 2.71 17.19
N ASN A 5 2.77 2.35 16.81
CA ASN A 5 2.41 1.06 16.23
C ASN A 5 1.69 1.16 14.86
N VAL A 6 1.67 2.35 14.23
CA VAL A 6 1.14 2.57 12.88
C VAL A 6 2.29 2.92 11.94
N PHE A 7 2.48 2.12 10.91
CA PHE A 7 3.63 2.16 10.03
C PHE A 7 3.23 2.32 8.56
N THR A 8 4.09 2.97 7.81
CA THR A 8 4.22 2.80 6.37
C THR A 8 5.42 1.89 6.09
N LEU A 9 5.60 1.42 4.85
CA LEU A 9 6.76 0.64 4.48
C LEU A 9 7.44 1.24 3.25
N ARG A 10 8.63 1.79 3.46
CA ARG A 10 9.45 2.37 2.40
C ARG A 10 10.94 2.07 2.57
N THR A 11 11.45 2.07 3.81
CA THR A 11 12.86 1.99 4.13
C THR A 11 13.20 0.73 4.92
N ALA A 12 14.48 0.41 5.03
CA ALA A 12 14.95 -0.66 5.91
C ALA A 12 14.64 -0.36 7.39
N GLU A 13 14.65 0.91 7.78
CA GLU A 13 14.27 1.35 9.12
C GLU A 13 12.81 1.04 9.43
N ASP A 14 11.89 1.28 8.48
CA ASP A 14 10.48 0.90 8.64
C ASP A 14 10.34 -0.61 8.90
N VAL A 15 11.09 -1.44 8.15
CA VAL A 15 11.10 -2.90 8.37
C VAL A 15 11.56 -3.25 9.78
N MET A 16 12.64 -2.63 10.25
CA MET A 16 13.16 -2.89 11.59
C MET A 16 12.17 -2.47 12.68
N ASN A 17 11.54 -1.31 12.52
CA ASN A 17 10.54 -0.81 13.47
C ASN A 17 9.31 -1.74 13.53
N ILE A 18 8.81 -2.20 12.40
CA ILE A 18 7.71 -3.18 12.33
C ILE A 18 8.12 -4.48 13.03
N LYS A 19 9.30 -5.02 12.74
CA LYS A 19 9.79 -6.26 13.36
C LYS A 19 9.96 -6.12 14.87
N ASN A 20 10.56 -5.05 15.33
CA ASN A 20 10.77 -4.81 16.76
C ASN A 20 9.43 -4.69 17.51
N THR A 21 8.47 -3.93 16.96
CA THR A 21 7.12 -3.82 17.54
C THR A 21 6.42 -5.17 17.58
N LEU A 22 6.52 -5.95 16.50
CA LEU A 22 5.91 -7.29 16.43
C LEU A 22 6.55 -8.25 17.44
N GLN A 23 7.88 -8.22 17.63
CA GLN A 23 8.58 -9.10 18.58
C GLN A 23 8.23 -8.79 20.04
N THR A 24 7.98 -7.53 20.35
CA THR A 24 7.59 -7.09 21.70
C THR A 24 6.09 -7.23 21.97
N SER A 25 5.30 -7.47 20.93
CA SER A 25 3.85 -7.63 21.02
C SER A 25 3.47 -9.02 21.50
N LYS A 26 2.56 -9.10 22.46
CA LYS A 26 2.11 -10.37 23.06
C LYS A 26 1.26 -11.19 22.09
N GLU A 27 0.29 -10.58 21.45
CA GLU A 27 -0.71 -11.24 20.57
C GLU A 27 -0.28 -11.30 19.12
N LYS A 28 0.72 -10.50 18.72
CA LYS A 28 1.24 -10.39 17.35
C LYS A 28 0.16 -10.17 16.29
N ARG A 29 -0.85 -9.38 16.61
CA ARG A 29 -1.94 -9.04 15.70
C ARG A 29 -1.46 -7.95 14.73
N VAL A 30 -1.42 -8.28 13.46
CA VAL A 30 -1.08 -7.35 12.39
C VAL A 30 -2.32 -7.03 11.57
N LEU A 31 -2.58 -5.75 11.40
CA LEU A 31 -3.65 -5.28 10.52
C LEU A 31 -3.05 -4.45 9.39
N ILE A 32 -3.31 -4.87 8.16
CA ILE A 32 -2.86 -4.20 6.94
C ILE A 32 -4.06 -3.50 6.31
N ILE A 33 -3.96 -2.20 6.09
CA ILE A 33 -4.99 -1.40 5.43
C ILE A 33 -4.61 -1.25 3.96
N GLY A 34 -5.34 -1.94 3.09
CA GLY A 34 -5.13 -1.99 1.64
C GLY A 34 -4.68 -3.36 1.13
N GLY A 35 -5.47 -3.94 0.23
CA GLY A 35 -5.22 -5.23 -0.44
C GLY A 35 -4.58 -5.08 -1.82
N GLY A 36 -3.69 -4.10 -1.99
CA GLY A 36 -2.83 -3.92 -3.17
C GLY A 36 -1.58 -4.80 -3.14
N TYR A 37 -0.65 -4.60 -4.07
CA TYR A 37 0.62 -5.35 -4.14
C TYR A 37 1.38 -5.31 -2.81
N ILE A 38 1.66 -4.10 -2.31
CA ILE A 38 2.44 -3.90 -1.08
C ILE A 38 1.78 -4.62 0.11
N GLY A 39 0.46 -4.46 0.27
CA GLY A 39 -0.26 -5.09 1.39
C GLY A 39 -0.20 -6.62 1.36
N LEU A 40 -0.34 -7.23 0.18
CA LEU A 40 -0.24 -8.68 0.02
C LEU A 40 1.19 -9.20 0.22
N GLU A 41 2.21 -8.51 -0.30
CA GLU A 41 3.62 -8.88 -0.13
C GLU A 41 4.06 -8.80 1.34
N ILE A 42 3.63 -7.75 2.05
CA ILE A 42 3.87 -7.61 3.49
C ILE A 42 3.21 -8.77 4.24
N ALA A 43 1.94 -9.07 3.94
CA ALA A 43 1.24 -10.18 4.56
C ALA A 43 1.98 -11.51 4.35
N ALA A 44 2.40 -11.82 3.13
CA ALA A 44 3.16 -13.03 2.81
C ALA A 44 4.51 -13.12 3.56
N SER A 45 5.13 -11.97 3.83
CA SER A 45 6.39 -11.91 4.57
C SER A 45 6.18 -12.11 6.07
N LEU A 46 5.14 -11.50 6.64
CA LEU A 46 4.86 -11.51 8.09
C LEU A 46 4.24 -12.82 8.59
N VAL A 47 3.56 -13.58 7.73
CA VAL A 47 3.10 -14.95 8.06
C VAL A 47 4.25 -15.81 8.60
N LYS A 48 5.45 -15.66 8.04
CA LYS A 48 6.65 -16.42 8.45
C LYS A 48 7.17 -16.05 9.87
N LEU A 49 6.60 -15.03 10.48
CA LEU A 49 6.96 -14.53 11.83
C LEU A 49 5.89 -14.88 12.89
N ASP A 50 5.03 -15.85 12.61
CA ASP A 50 3.91 -16.28 13.48
C ASP A 50 2.95 -15.14 13.85
N ALA A 51 2.75 -14.20 12.94
CA ALA A 51 1.82 -13.10 13.11
C ALA A 51 0.39 -13.49 12.69
N SER A 52 -0.60 -13.04 13.47
CA SER A 52 -2.02 -13.12 13.08
C SER A 52 -2.38 -11.95 12.18
N ILE A 53 -2.53 -12.19 10.88
CA ILE A 53 -2.63 -11.14 9.87
C ILE A 53 -4.06 -10.98 9.38
N THR A 54 -4.53 -9.73 9.40
CA THR A 54 -5.79 -9.32 8.78
C THR A 54 -5.54 -8.21 7.77
N ILE A 55 -6.03 -8.37 6.55
CA ILE A 55 -6.05 -7.32 5.52
C ILE A 55 -7.45 -6.74 5.44
N LEU A 56 -7.57 -5.42 5.55
CA LEU A 56 -8.79 -4.67 5.26
C LEU A 56 -8.68 -4.02 3.89
N GLU A 57 -9.55 -4.40 2.96
CA GLU A 57 -9.60 -3.84 1.62
C GLU A 57 -10.94 -3.11 1.41
N ARG A 58 -10.87 -1.87 0.97
CA ARG A 58 -12.05 -1.03 0.70
C ARG A 58 -12.88 -1.56 -0.48
N GLU A 59 -12.20 -2.03 -1.51
CA GLU A 59 -12.83 -2.52 -2.72
C GLU A 59 -13.47 -3.90 -2.52
N ARG A 60 -14.20 -4.37 -3.52
CA ARG A 60 -14.85 -5.69 -3.50
C ARG A 60 -13.89 -6.87 -3.63
N ARG A 61 -12.64 -6.61 -4.01
CA ARG A 61 -11.61 -7.63 -4.23
C ARG A 61 -10.22 -7.02 -4.07
N VAL A 62 -9.25 -7.82 -3.68
CA VAL A 62 -7.83 -7.40 -3.66
C VAL A 62 -7.33 -7.13 -5.07
N LEU A 63 -6.32 -6.28 -5.22
CA LEU A 63 -5.71 -5.92 -6.51
C LEU A 63 -6.74 -5.38 -7.54
N SER A 64 -7.83 -4.77 -7.08
CA SER A 64 -8.97 -4.38 -7.93
C SER A 64 -8.59 -3.42 -9.06
N ARG A 65 -7.57 -2.57 -8.86
CA ARG A 65 -7.12 -1.55 -9.81
C ARG A 65 -6.12 -2.06 -10.83
N VAL A 66 -5.48 -3.20 -10.57
CA VAL A 66 -4.27 -3.63 -11.29
C VAL A 66 -4.40 -5.00 -11.94
N THR A 67 -5.48 -5.74 -11.66
CA THR A 67 -5.65 -7.07 -12.27
C THR A 67 -7.12 -7.44 -12.48
N VAL A 68 -7.33 -8.55 -13.21
CA VAL A 68 -8.65 -9.12 -13.51
C VAL A 68 -9.21 -9.93 -12.33
N PRO A 69 -10.54 -10.14 -12.25
CA PRO A 69 -11.17 -10.83 -11.11
C PRO A 69 -10.63 -12.24 -10.83
N VAL A 70 -10.26 -13.00 -11.85
CA VAL A 70 -9.73 -14.36 -11.68
C VAL A 70 -8.39 -14.35 -10.91
N MET A 71 -7.53 -13.38 -11.17
CA MET A 71 -6.27 -13.23 -10.44
C MET A 71 -6.49 -12.75 -9.00
N SER A 72 -7.44 -11.84 -8.79
CA SER A 72 -7.82 -11.43 -7.42
C SER A 72 -8.32 -12.64 -6.61
N LYS A 73 -9.13 -13.51 -7.21
CA LYS A 73 -9.61 -14.74 -6.56
C LYS A 73 -8.46 -15.70 -6.23
N TYR A 74 -7.53 -15.86 -7.16
CA TYR A 74 -6.34 -16.69 -6.96
C TYR A 74 -5.50 -16.20 -5.77
N PHE A 75 -5.12 -14.90 -5.76
CA PHE A 75 -4.32 -14.34 -4.66
C PHE A 75 -5.07 -14.33 -3.33
N THR A 76 -6.37 -14.08 -3.34
CA THR A 76 -7.18 -14.17 -2.11
C THR A 76 -7.09 -15.57 -1.52
N LYS A 77 -7.33 -16.60 -2.35
CA LYS A 77 -7.26 -18.00 -1.92
C LYS A 77 -5.87 -18.36 -1.42
N LEU A 78 -4.81 -18.02 -2.17
CA LEU A 78 -3.43 -18.28 -1.80
C LEU A 78 -3.08 -17.73 -0.41
N HIS A 79 -3.41 -16.48 -0.13
CA HIS A 79 -3.14 -15.86 1.16
C HIS A 79 -3.97 -16.48 2.29
N GLN A 80 -5.24 -16.80 2.03
CA GLN A 80 -6.10 -17.45 3.01
C GLN A 80 -5.62 -18.85 3.37
N GLU A 81 -5.12 -19.62 2.41
CA GLU A 81 -4.50 -20.94 2.64
C GLU A 81 -3.25 -20.85 3.52
N HIS A 82 -2.59 -19.69 3.55
CA HIS A 82 -1.46 -19.41 4.43
C HIS A 82 -1.85 -18.66 5.71
N GLY A 83 -3.14 -18.66 6.09
CA GLY A 83 -3.61 -18.12 7.36
C GLY A 83 -3.88 -16.62 7.38
N VAL A 84 -3.77 -15.91 6.26
CA VAL A 84 -4.10 -14.47 6.18
C VAL A 84 -5.60 -14.28 6.09
N LYS A 85 -6.18 -13.51 7.00
CA LYS A 85 -7.59 -13.10 6.92
C LYS A 85 -7.74 -11.90 6.00
N ILE A 86 -8.53 -12.02 4.93
CA ILE A 86 -8.80 -10.93 4.00
C ILE A 86 -10.27 -10.54 4.11
N LEU A 87 -10.53 -9.28 4.44
CA LEU A 87 -11.84 -8.68 4.55
C LEU A 87 -11.98 -7.56 3.53
N THR A 88 -12.85 -7.77 2.55
CA THR A 88 -13.16 -6.78 1.51
C THR A 88 -14.36 -5.92 1.89
N LYS A 89 -14.58 -4.80 1.18
CA LYS A 89 -15.61 -3.78 1.46
C LYS A 89 -15.48 -3.17 2.87
N LYS A 90 -14.24 -3.12 3.40
CA LYS A 90 -13.92 -2.52 4.69
C LYS A 90 -13.23 -1.18 4.47
N ASN A 91 -14.00 -0.11 4.59
CA ASN A 91 -13.46 1.24 4.50
C ASN A 91 -13.14 1.75 5.91
N VAL A 92 -11.85 1.86 6.20
CA VAL A 92 -11.37 2.38 7.50
C VAL A 92 -11.70 3.86 7.61
N THR A 93 -12.32 4.25 8.71
CA THR A 93 -12.72 5.63 9.01
C THR A 93 -11.86 6.29 10.08
N SER A 94 -11.32 5.50 11.00
CA SER A 94 -10.40 6.03 12.02
C SER A 94 -9.51 4.94 12.62
N ILE A 95 -8.36 5.38 13.13
CA ILE A 95 -7.43 4.59 13.92
C ILE A 95 -7.31 5.27 15.27
N LYS A 96 -7.66 4.57 16.35
CA LYS A 96 -7.58 5.04 17.73
C LYS A 96 -6.44 4.34 18.42
N SER A 97 -5.38 5.07 18.69
CA SER A 97 -4.19 4.56 19.36
C SER A 97 -4.43 4.38 20.87
N LYS A 98 -3.93 3.30 21.40
CA LYS A 98 -3.86 2.99 22.83
C LYS A 98 -2.40 2.70 23.21
N ALA A 99 -2.12 2.47 24.48
CA ALA A 99 -0.74 2.30 24.96
C ALA A 99 0.04 1.20 24.22
N ASN A 100 -0.58 0.04 23.93
CA ASN A 100 0.10 -1.13 23.38
C ASN A 100 -0.50 -1.65 22.06
N TYR A 101 -1.59 -1.07 21.59
CA TYR A 101 -2.29 -1.47 20.39
C TYR A 101 -3.12 -0.32 19.82
N SER A 102 -3.64 -0.48 18.62
CA SER A 102 -4.61 0.44 18.03
C SER A 102 -5.92 -0.26 17.73
N THR A 103 -7.03 0.48 17.88
CA THR A 103 -8.36 0.05 17.45
C THR A 103 -8.70 0.72 16.13
N ILE A 104 -8.99 -0.06 15.11
CA ILE A 104 -9.30 0.38 13.75
C ILE A 104 -10.80 0.28 13.55
N LEU A 105 -11.44 1.39 13.19
CA LEU A 105 -12.89 1.47 12.95
C LEU A 105 -13.18 1.55 11.45
N CYS A 106 -14.22 0.83 11.03
CA CYS A 106 -14.70 0.87 9.66
C CYS A 106 -16.07 1.54 9.57
N ASN A 107 -16.44 1.94 8.34
CA ASN A 107 -17.71 2.60 8.04
C ASN A 107 -18.96 1.74 8.32
N ASP A 108 -18.81 0.43 8.38
CA ASP A 108 -19.87 -0.53 8.71
C ASP A 108 -19.97 -0.84 10.21
N SER A 109 -19.39 0.01 11.06
CA SER A 109 -19.33 -0.12 12.52
C SER A 109 -18.48 -1.31 13.02
N SER A 110 -17.84 -2.08 12.16
CA SER A 110 -16.89 -3.10 12.60
C SER A 110 -15.62 -2.45 13.14
N SER A 111 -15.03 -3.10 14.15
CA SER A 111 -13.78 -2.66 14.77
C SER A 111 -12.80 -3.82 14.90
N PHE A 112 -11.51 -3.49 14.84
CA PHE A 112 -10.41 -4.46 14.89
C PHE A 112 -9.30 -3.90 15.78
N ASP A 113 -8.79 -4.70 16.69
CA ASP A 113 -7.61 -4.35 17.48
C ASP A 113 -6.37 -4.95 16.84
N ALA A 114 -5.29 -4.18 16.78
CA ALA A 114 -4.02 -4.59 16.20
C ALA A 114 -2.83 -4.03 16.99
N ASP A 115 -1.82 -4.87 17.18
CA ASP A 115 -0.57 -4.50 17.84
C ASP A 115 0.35 -3.77 16.84
N VAL A 116 0.23 -4.12 15.56
CA VAL A 116 0.91 -3.48 14.44
C VAL A 116 -0.11 -3.14 13.36
N VAL A 117 -0.14 -1.90 12.92
CA VAL A 117 -0.97 -1.42 11.80
C VAL A 117 -0.06 -0.99 10.66
N ILE A 118 -0.30 -1.50 9.46
CA ILE A 118 0.50 -1.14 8.27
C ILE A 118 -0.40 -0.51 7.22
N LEU A 119 0.00 0.66 6.73
CA LEU A 119 -0.73 1.43 5.75
C LEU A 119 -0.25 1.10 4.34
N GLY A 120 -0.97 0.23 3.63
CA GLY A 120 -0.74 -0.15 2.23
C GLY A 120 -1.63 0.63 1.25
N LEU A 121 -1.78 1.94 1.43
CA LEU A 121 -2.78 2.78 0.74
C LEU A 121 -2.33 3.30 -0.64
N GLY A 122 -1.16 2.91 -1.12
CA GLY A 122 -0.55 3.38 -2.36
C GLY A 122 0.67 4.25 -2.10
N ILE A 123 1.10 4.99 -3.11
CA ILE A 123 2.29 5.84 -3.06
C ILE A 123 1.96 7.29 -3.39
N ILE A 124 2.76 8.19 -2.84
CA ILE A 124 2.85 9.60 -3.23
C ILE A 124 4.14 9.75 -4.05
N ILE A 125 4.03 10.34 -5.22
CA ILE A 125 5.17 10.53 -6.11
C ILE A 125 5.98 11.74 -5.63
N ASN A 126 7.31 11.58 -5.50
CA ASN A 126 8.20 12.69 -5.24
C ASN A 126 8.43 13.50 -6.52
N LEU A 127 7.77 14.65 -6.61
CA LEU A 127 7.82 15.52 -7.79
C LEU A 127 8.58 16.83 -7.52
N GLU A 128 9.17 17.00 -6.34
CA GLU A 128 9.80 18.25 -5.90
C GLU A 128 10.92 18.68 -6.85
N LEU A 129 11.84 17.78 -7.21
CA LEU A 129 12.95 18.08 -8.12
C LEU A 129 12.44 18.42 -9.53
N ALA A 130 11.42 17.70 -10.02
CA ALA A 130 10.84 17.97 -11.32
C ALA A 130 10.19 19.36 -11.37
N LYS A 131 9.45 19.74 -10.32
CA LYS A 131 8.85 21.07 -10.19
C LYS A 131 9.90 22.18 -10.09
N GLN A 132 10.98 21.97 -9.33
CA GLN A 132 12.10 22.92 -9.23
C GLN A 132 12.81 23.12 -10.55
N ALA A 133 12.88 22.06 -11.38
CA ALA A 133 13.41 22.13 -12.75
C ALA A 133 12.38 22.67 -13.78
N ASN A 134 11.21 23.14 -13.34
CA ASN A 134 10.12 23.62 -14.19
C ASN A 134 9.66 22.60 -15.24
N LEU A 135 9.70 21.30 -14.90
CA LEU A 135 9.17 20.26 -15.76
C LEU A 135 7.64 20.15 -15.63
N ASP A 136 6.97 19.76 -16.68
CA ASP A 136 5.54 19.47 -16.67
C ASP A 136 5.26 18.21 -15.82
N VAL A 137 4.36 18.35 -14.85
CA VAL A 137 3.93 17.27 -13.96
C VAL A 137 2.41 17.19 -13.91
N ASP A 138 1.89 15.95 -13.87
CA ASP A 138 0.48 15.65 -13.66
C ASP A 138 0.36 14.16 -13.29
N ASN A 139 0.05 13.84 -12.07
CA ASN A 139 0.08 12.46 -11.55
C ASN A 139 1.36 11.70 -11.96
N GLY A 140 2.50 12.40 -12.04
CA GLY A 140 3.80 11.95 -12.52
C GLY A 140 4.48 13.01 -13.39
N ILE A 141 5.76 12.80 -13.72
CA ILE A 141 6.52 13.64 -14.63
C ILE A 141 6.06 13.32 -16.05
N LYS A 142 5.55 14.32 -16.79
CA LYS A 142 5.13 14.12 -18.17
C LYS A 142 6.31 13.83 -19.06
N VAL A 143 6.22 12.76 -19.82
CA VAL A 143 7.24 12.38 -20.80
C VAL A 143 6.63 12.00 -22.15
N ASN A 144 7.40 12.14 -23.19
CA ASN A 144 7.06 11.69 -24.53
C ASN A 144 7.36 10.18 -24.72
N LYS A 145 7.15 9.64 -25.91
CA LYS A 145 7.42 8.22 -26.23
C LYS A 145 8.89 7.80 -26.11
N PHE A 146 9.80 8.73 -25.97
CA PHE A 146 11.23 8.50 -25.75
C PHE A 146 11.66 8.75 -24.29
N VAL A 147 10.68 8.83 -23.37
CA VAL A 147 10.84 9.11 -21.93
C VAL A 147 11.49 10.47 -21.62
N GLN A 148 11.52 11.37 -22.60
CA GLN A 148 12.06 12.71 -22.51
C GLN A 148 10.99 13.66 -21.94
N THR A 149 11.39 14.54 -21.04
CA THR A 149 10.51 15.53 -20.38
C THR A 149 10.29 16.76 -21.28
N THR A 150 9.68 17.82 -20.74
CA THR A 150 9.58 19.12 -21.41
C THR A 150 10.92 19.83 -21.58
N ASN A 151 11.97 19.43 -20.84
CA ASN A 151 13.35 19.81 -21.08
C ASN A 151 14.05 18.68 -21.85
N GLU A 152 14.62 19.00 -23.02
CA GLU A 152 15.22 18.03 -23.95
C GLU A 152 16.41 17.27 -23.35
N ASP A 153 17.10 17.85 -22.38
CA ASP A 153 18.25 17.25 -21.70
C ASP A 153 17.87 16.39 -20.50
N ILE A 154 16.58 16.34 -20.13
CA ILE A 154 16.11 15.62 -18.94
C ILE A 154 15.15 14.49 -19.34
N TYR A 155 15.44 13.30 -18.81
CA TYR A 155 14.65 12.09 -19.00
C TYR A 155 14.09 11.60 -17.68
N ALA A 156 12.89 11.01 -17.69
CA ALA A 156 12.30 10.37 -16.52
C ALA A 156 11.78 8.97 -16.88
N ILE A 157 12.02 8.00 -16.00
CA ILE A 157 11.63 6.60 -16.18
C ILE A 157 11.03 6.02 -14.90
N GLY A 158 10.27 4.94 -15.03
CA GLY A 158 9.68 4.19 -13.91
C GLY A 158 8.40 4.82 -13.35
N ASP A 159 8.07 4.48 -12.12
CA ASP A 159 6.79 4.79 -11.45
C ASP A 159 6.51 6.29 -11.28
N CYS A 160 7.52 7.13 -11.42
CA CYS A 160 7.34 8.58 -11.35
C CYS A 160 6.89 9.22 -12.66
N THR A 161 6.78 8.46 -13.76
CA THR A 161 6.44 8.99 -15.08
C THR A 161 4.95 8.94 -15.37
N ASN A 162 4.50 9.89 -16.17
CA ASN A 162 3.18 9.95 -16.78
C ASN A 162 3.35 10.11 -18.29
N HIS A 163 2.99 9.10 -19.07
CA HIS A 163 3.16 9.08 -20.51
C HIS A 163 1.86 8.73 -21.24
N PHE A 164 1.74 9.20 -22.47
CA PHE A 164 0.61 8.86 -23.31
C PHE A 164 0.69 7.41 -23.78
N ASN A 165 -0.34 6.62 -23.45
CA ASN A 165 -0.46 5.25 -23.93
C ASN A 165 -1.40 5.21 -25.14
N PRO A 166 -0.89 4.87 -26.35
CA PRO A 166 -1.69 4.90 -27.57
C PRO A 166 -2.75 3.81 -27.62
N HIS A 167 -2.59 2.71 -26.89
CA HIS A 167 -3.60 1.63 -26.81
C HIS A 167 -4.84 2.08 -26.04
N TYR A 168 -4.64 2.76 -24.89
CA TYR A 168 -5.72 3.25 -24.03
C TYR A 168 -6.16 4.68 -24.37
N GLN A 169 -5.49 5.36 -25.33
CA GLN A 169 -5.76 6.75 -25.74
C GLN A 169 -5.80 7.73 -24.56
N GLN A 170 -4.96 7.51 -23.57
CA GLN A 170 -4.88 8.34 -22.37
C GLN A 170 -3.48 8.35 -21.76
N ASN A 171 -3.21 9.35 -20.94
CA ASN A 171 -2.02 9.38 -20.13
C ASN A 171 -2.16 8.38 -18.97
N ILE A 172 -1.14 7.58 -18.78
CA ILE A 172 -1.07 6.61 -17.69
C ILE A 172 0.24 6.76 -16.92
N ARG A 173 0.16 6.47 -15.65
CA ARG A 173 1.30 6.20 -14.79
C ARG A 173 1.38 4.70 -14.57
N LEU A 174 2.57 4.15 -14.65
CA LEU A 174 2.84 2.75 -14.36
C LEU A 174 2.79 2.45 -12.88
#